data_d53bd291e7772aeae49fd4564e695a14
#
_entry.id   d53bd291e7772aeae49fd4564e695a14
#
_cell.length_a   1.000
_cell.length_b   1.000
_cell.length_c   1.000
_cell.angle_alpha   90.00
_cell.angle_beta   90.00
_cell.angle_gamma   90.00
#
_symmetry.space_group_name_H-M   'P 1'
#
loop_
_entity.id
_entity.type
_entity.pdbx_description
1 polymer ?
#
loop_
_entity_poly.entity_id
_entity_poly.type
_entity_poly.pdbx_seq_one_letter_code
_entity_poly.pdbx_strand_id
1 'polypeptide(L)'
;ATGYTKVAVTHIVSSGTFSNTDGVGVHFSYSGADAGSTDLVNDATPQLGGDLDMNSKNIDFPTTANISDVKDEDNMASNSATMLATQQSIKAYVDTTTAAVTAPTNRNLIINGAMEVAQKGGGSHTTAGQTYWVDRFYTFLQGGEKTATYTTDAPAGFKHSLKIQRDNGSTVTDATYFSQPCESASCVGFAGETITLSFYARKGANFSPTSDYINVAVYSGTGTDQAMMDGITGEVAVIGTTNQAITADWVRYTFTSGSAVPADSNQLHFQILNSDTGTAGANDWYEITGIQIEIGSAATDFVHEEYGTTLAKCQRFFLNYVTGNTKSIGVAGFYNTTTVACHVQPPVTFRNTPSFAFGSGADWYYVDRDAGSVTGNLNAGSWLQINSVGFYGSSFGSSTSAMVCFLRTNNTGAYIWFDAEL
;
A
#
# COMPACT_ATOMS: atom_id res chain seq x y z
N ALA A 1 73.09 50.63 -34.66
CA ALA A 1 72.44 49.51 -34.07
C ALA A 1 71.06 49.91 -33.54
N THR A 2 70.04 49.55 -34.28
CA THR A 2 68.69 49.75 -33.91
C THR A 2 68.20 48.42 -33.31
N GLY A 3 67.82 48.39 -32.05
CA GLY A 3 67.26 47.19 -31.47
C GLY A 3 67.65 46.87 -30.04
N TYR A 4 67.89 47.82 -29.21
CA TYR A 4 68.05 47.57 -27.79
C TYR A 4 67.03 48.34 -26.98
N THR A 5 66.50 47.69 -25.93
CA THR A 5 65.63 48.34 -24.93
C THR A 5 66.51 48.80 -23.76
N LYS A 6 66.43 50.08 -23.38
CA LYS A 6 67.07 50.53 -22.18
C LYS A 6 66.24 50.18 -20.95
N VAL A 7 66.82 49.42 -20.04
CA VAL A 7 66.23 49.13 -18.75
C VAL A 7 66.90 50.02 -17.71
N ALA A 8 66.12 50.82 -17.02
CA ALA A 8 66.58 51.59 -15.87
C ALA A 8 66.69 50.64 -14.66
N VAL A 9 67.91 50.52 -14.12
CA VAL A 9 68.12 49.69 -12.94
C VAL A 9 68.63 50.60 -11.82
N THR A 10 68.12 50.43 -10.62
CA THR A 10 68.62 51.07 -9.41
C THR A 10 69.65 50.15 -8.76
N HIS A 11 70.85 50.60 -8.61
CA HIS A 11 71.90 49.85 -7.96
C HIS A 11 71.67 49.84 -6.44
N ILE A 12 71.56 48.65 -5.84
CA ILE A 12 71.33 48.52 -4.39
C ILE A 12 72.62 48.19 -3.65
N VAL A 13 73.45 47.29 -4.14
CA VAL A 13 74.76 46.94 -3.56
C VAL A 13 75.70 46.51 -4.67
N SER A 14 76.96 46.96 -4.61
CA SER A 14 78.06 46.48 -5.44
C SER A 14 79.31 46.23 -4.63
N SER A 15 80.04 45.19 -5.01
CA SER A 15 81.41 45.02 -4.59
C SER A 15 82.28 44.87 -5.85
N GLY A 16 83.20 45.82 -6.10
CA GLY A 16 84.08 45.86 -7.23
C GLY A 16 83.73 46.91 -8.28
N THR A 17 84.59 47.07 -9.29
CA THR A 17 84.44 48.00 -10.40
C THR A 17 84.31 47.19 -11.67
N PHE A 18 83.28 47.53 -12.52
CA PHE A 18 83.10 46.94 -13.82
C PHE A 18 84.01 47.65 -14.86
N SER A 19 84.66 46.84 -15.68
CA SER A 19 85.37 47.34 -16.87
C SER A 19 84.48 47.24 -18.11
N ASN A 20 84.84 47.94 -19.18
CA ASN A 20 84.05 47.94 -20.44
C ASN A 20 83.97 46.59 -21.20
N THR A 21 84.66 45.57 -20.68
CA THR A 21 84.77 44.25 -21.23
C THR A 21 84.11 43.18 -20.33
N ASP A 22 83.56 43.56 -19.21
CA ASP A 22 82.95 42.62 -18.29
C ASP A 22 81.57 42.19 -18.84
N GLY A 23 81.33 40.93 -18.87
CA GLY A 23 80.03 40.38 -19.20
C GLY A 23 79.08 40.46 -18.03
N VAL A 24 77.96 41.18 -18.20
CA VAL A 24 76.89 41.25 -17.20
C VAL A 24 75.77 40.32 -17.52
N GLY A 25 75.56 39.36 -16.67
CA GLY A 25 74.36 38.47 -16.75
C GLY A 25 73.23 39.17 -15.96
N VAL A 26 72.12 39.41 -16.65
CA VAL A 26 70.89 39.91 -16.04
C VAL A 26 69.85 38.79 -15.98
N HIS A 27 69.46 38.45 -14.78
CA HIS A 27 68.39 37.46 -14.58
C HIS A 27 67.12 38.19 -14.18
N PHE A 28 66.05 37.93 -14.89
CA PHE A 28 64.73 38.44 -14.55
C PHE A 28 63.89 37.29 -13.97
N SER A 29 63.35 37.50 -12.82
CA SER A 29 62.27 36.68 -12.32
C SER A 29 60.94 37.48 -12.33
N TYR A 30 59.88 36.88 -12.80
CA TYR A 30 58.55 37.48 -12.66
C TYR A 30 58.12 37.33 -11.23
N SER A 31 57.88 38.47 -10.54
CA SER A 31 57.16 38.50 -9.27
C SER A 31 55.87 39.25 -9.52
N GLY A 32 54.75 38.61 -9.24
CA GLY A 32 53.44 39.25 -9.39
C GLY A 32 52.36 38.35 -9.93
N ALA A 33 51.23 38.89 -10.30
CA ALA A 33 49.99 38.19 -10.64
C ALA A 33 50.08 37.20 -11.84
N ASP A 34 51.18 37.23 -12.63
CA ASP A 34 51.42 36.32 -13.76
C ASP A 34 52.44 35.22 -13.46
N ALA A 35 52.74 35.00 -12.18
CA ALA A 35 53.66 33.95 -11.77
C ALA A 35 53.08 32.57 -12.13
N GLY A 36 53.89 31.71 -12.70
CA GLY A 36 53.51 30.33 -13.00
C GLY A 36 53.12 29.54 -11.75
N SER A 37 52.68 28.35 -11.93
CA SER A 37 52.11 27.44 -10.88
C SER A 37 52.91 27.27 -9.59
N THR A 38 54.16 27.79 -9.55
CA THR A 38 55.02 27.73 -8.35
C THR A 38 54.72 28.85 -7.33
N ASP A 39 54.08 29.95 -7.72
CA ASP A 39 53.83 31.07 -6.81
C ASP A 39 52.60 30.87 -5.93
N LEU A 40 51.62 30.10 -6.40
CA LEU A 40 50.43 29.70 -5.62
C LEU A 40 50.81 28.91 -4.36
N VAL A 41 51.94 28.19 -4.37
CA VAL A 41 52.38 27.35 -3.23
C VAL A 41 52.85 28.23 -2.07
N ASN A 42 53.34 29.46 -2.32
CA ASN A 42 53.90 30.38 -1.33
C ASN A 42 52.98 31.56 -1.00
N ASP A 43 51.87 31.69 -1.69
CA ASP A 43 50.90 32.76 -1.46
C ASP A 43 49.90 32.33 -0.36
N ALA A 44 49.94 33.04 0.79
CA ALA A 44 49.05 32.80 1.89
C ALA A 44 47.57 33.20 1.60
N THR A 45 47.35 34.00 0.54
CA THR A 45 46.01 34.48 0.12
C THR A 45 45.89 34.54 -1.41
N PRO A 46 45.99 33.39 -2.09
CA PRO A 46 45.98 33.34 -3.55
C PRO A 46 44.64 33.83 -4.10
N GLN A 47 44.67 34.83 -4.99
CA GLN A 47 43.50 35.34 -5.71
C GLN A 47 43.61 34.97 -7.19
N LEU A 48 42.62 34.22 -7.68
CA LEU A 48 42.50 33.86 -9.08
C LEU A 48 41.69 34.95 -9.80
N GLY A 49 42.25 35.55 -10.85
CA GLY A 49 41.55 36.56 -11.66
C GLY A 49 40.50 35.98 -12.61
N GLY A 50 40.26 34.67 -12.61
CA GLY A 50 39.30 33.93 -13.42
C GLY A 50 38.99 32.56 -12.82
N ASP A 51 38.30 31.72 -13.56
CA ASP A 51 37.95 30.37 -13.14
C ASP A 51 39.18 29.49 -12.94
N LEU A 52 39.16 28.64 -11.91
CA LEU A 52 40.19 27.63 -11.66
C LEU A 52 39.92 26.38 -12.51
N ASP A 53 40.69 26.23 -13.60
CA ASP A 53 40.72 25.00 -14.36
C ASP A 53 41.67 23.99 -13.69
N MET A 54 41.12 22.91 -13.17
CA MET A 54 41.88 21.83 -12.54
C MET A 54 42.60 20.91 -13.51
N ASN A 55 42.41 21.09 -14.82
CA ASN A 55 43.07 20.33 -15.87
C ASN A 55 43.06 18.79 -15.62
N SER A 56 41.89 18.23 -15.33
CA SER A 56 41.70 16.82 -14.96
C SER A 56 42.42 16.36 -13.69
N LYS A 57 42.77 17.25 -12.79
CA LYS A 57 43.33 16.93 -11.49
C LYS A 57 42.28 17.06 -10.39
N ASN A 58 42.47 16.34 -9.33
CA ASN A 58 41.59 16.40 -8.15
C ASN A 58 41.98 17.55 -7.23
N ILE A 59 41.02 18.02 -6.42
CA ILE A 59 41.32 18.86 -5.27
C ILE A 59 41.84 17.94 -4.16
N ASP A 60 43.08 18.13 -3.72
CA ASP A 60 43.73 17.32 -2.70
C ASP A 60 43.44 17.85 -1.30
N PHE A 61 43.00 16.99 -0.41
CA PHE A 61 42.82 17.28 1.01
C PHE A 61 43.77 16.37 1.82
N PRO A 62 44.66 16.90 2.66
CA PRO A 62 45.72 16.13 3.31
C PRO A 62 45.25 14.97 4.20
N THR A 63 44.01 14.99 4.68
CA THR A 63 43.47 14.02 5.64
C THR A 63 42.17 13.34 5.23
N THR A 64 41.62 13.68 4.08
CA THR A 64 40.36 13.13 3.56
C THR A 64 40.52 12.67 2.11
N ALA A 65 39.49 12.01 1.56
CA ALA A 65 39.48 11.67 0.15
C ALA A 65 39.47 12.92 -0.73
N ASN A 66 40.29 12.90 -1.80
CA ASN A 66 40.35 13.99 -2.77
C ASN A 66 39.03 14.11 -3.55
N ILE A 67 38.59 15.33 -3.83
CA ILE A 67 37.42 15.57 -4.65
C ILE A 67 37.79 15.46 -6.11
N SER A 68 37.13 14.52 -6.81
CA SER A 68 37.35 14.25 -8.23
C SER A 68 36.43 15.02 -9.16
N ASP A 69 35.21 15.37 -8.69
CA ASP A 69 34.20 16.04 -9.51
C ASP A 69 33.07 16.62 -8.66
N VAL A 70 32.22 17.45 -9.26
CA VAL A 70 30.92 17.88 -8.75
C VAL A 70 29.85 17.30 -9.64
N LYS A 71 28.92 16.53 -9.07
CA LYS A 71 27.90 15.79 -9.81
C LYS A 71 26.51 16.28 -9.51
N ASP A 72 25.71 16.47 -10.56
CA ASP A 72 24.29 16.74 -10.50
C ASP A 72 23.52 15.44 -10.76
N GLU A 73 23.06 14.77 -9.69
CA GLU A 73 22.45 13.46 -9.73
C GLU A 73 21.39 13.32 -8.62
N ASP A 74 20.13 13.47 -8.99
CA ASP A 74 19.00 13.61 -8.07
C ASP A 74 18.71 12.39 -7.20
N ASN A 75 19.14 11.21 -7.60
CA ASN A 75 18.93 9.96 -6.87
C ASN A 75 20.15 9.45 -6.09
N MET A 76 21.30 10.19 -6.12
CA MET A 76 22.56 9.80 -5.49
C MET A 76 23.03 8.37 -5.86
N ALA A 77 22.65 7.84 -7.04
CA ALA A 77 22.90 6.45 -7.42
C ALA A 77 24.38 6.10 -7.56
N SER A 78 25.25 7.09 -7.88
CA SER A 78 26.70 6.86 -7.96
C SER A 78 27.34 6.52 -6.63
N ASN A 79 26.74 6.91 -5.48
CA ASN A 79 27.26 6.68 -4.12
C ASN A 79 28.78 6.90 -4.03
N SER A 80 29.27 7.99 -4.62
CA SER A 80 30.70 8.25 -4.74
C SER A 80 31.29 8.84 -3.45
N ALA A 81 32.45 8.32 -3.04
CA ALA A 81 33.18 8.86 -1.89
C ALA A 81 34.06 10.08 -2.25
N THR A 82 34.15 10.44 -3.55
CA THR A 82 35.06 11.48 -4.06
C THR A 82 34.37 12.56 -4.89
N MET A 83 33.06 12.50 -5.06
CA MET A 83 32.27 13.53 -5.76
C MET A 83 31.46 14.36 -4.80
N LEU A 84 31.33 15.64 -5.05
CA LEU A 84 30.39 16.52 -4.34
C LEU A 84 29.05 16.57 -5.10
N ALA A 85 27.95 16.52 -4.34
CA ALA A 85 26.63 16.73 -4.91
C ALA A 85 26.33 18.23 -5.03
N THR A 86 25.58 18.62 -6.08
CA THR A 86 25.04 19.97 -6.20
C THR A 86 23.94 20.23 -5.17
N GLN A 87 23.64 21.49 -4.89
CA GLN A 87 22.49 21.84 -4.04
C GLN A 87 21.18 21.33 -4.62
N GLN A 88 21.04 21.30 -5.94
CA GLN A 88 19.86 20.80 -6.64
C GLN A 88 19.70 19.30 -6.41
N SER A 89 20.78 18.50 -6.60
CA SER A 89 20.77 17.06 -6.32
C SER A 89 20.42 16.75 -4.86
N ILE A 90 21.04 17.46 -3.91
CA ILE A 90 20.74 17.30 -2.48
C ILE A 90 19.26 17.60 -2.19
N LYS A 91 18.75 18.71 -2.75
CA LYS A 91 17.34 19.09 -2.57
C LYS A 91 16.40 18.03 -3.17
N ALA A 92 16.64 17.59 -4.39
CA ALA A 92 15.82 16.58 -5.06
C ALA A 92 15.83 15.24 -4.30
N TYR A 93 16.99 14.79 -3.83
CA TYR A 93 17.10 13.59 -3.00
C TYR A 93 16.35 13.73 -1.66
N VAL A 94 16.53 14.86 -0.97
CA VAL A 94 15.84 15.14 0.30
C VAL A 94 14.32 15.22 0.08
N ASP A 95 13.87 15.96 -0.93
CA ASP A 95 12.43 16.08 -1.25
C ASP A 95 11.81 14.70 -1.52
N THR A 96 12.49 13.86 -2.29
CA THR A 96 12.04 12.49 -2.59
C THR A 96 12.00 11.62 -1.34
N THR A 97 13.06 11.66 -0.51
CA THR A 97 13.11 10.84 0.72
C THR A 97 12.18 11.38 1.81
N THR A 98 12.01 12.70 1.91
CA THR A 98 11.12 13.33 2.90
C THR A 98 9.66 13.12 2.54
N ALA A 99 9.29 13.16 1.25
CA ALA A 99 7.95 12.78 0.81
C ALA A 99 7.59 11.36 1.23
N ALA A 100 8.56 10.43 1.22
CA ALA A 100 8.37 9.08 1.73
C ALA A 100 8.22 9.02 3.27
N VAL A 101 8.85 9.94 4.01
CA VAL A 101 8.81 9.98 5.50
C VAL A 101 7.60 10.75 6.03
N THR A 102 7.16 11.80 5.31
CA THR A 102 5.96 12.58 5.69
C THR A 102 4.65 11.98 5.18
N ALA A 103 4.71 10.87 4.44
CA ALA A 103 3.51 10.12 4.10
C ALA A 103 2.75 9.74 5.40
N PRO A 104 1.44 9.97 5.47
CA PRO A 104 0.67 9.66 6.66
C PRO A 104 0.90 8.21 7.08
N THR A 105 0.87 7.94 8.38
CA THR A 105 1.05 6.59 8.96
C THR A 105 0.10 5.55 8.40
N ASN A 106 -0.94 5.97 7.69
CA ASN A 106 -1.88 5.14 6.95
C ASN A 106 -1.76 5.41 5.44
N ARG A 107 -0.60 5.09 4.86
CA ARG A 107 -0.28 5.36 3.46
C ARG A 107 -1.14 4.57 2.48
N ASN A 108 -1.52 3.35 2.85
CA ASN A 108 -2.36 2.51 2.02
C ASN A 108 -3.85 2.76 2.31
N LEU A 109 -4.60 3.21 1.31
CA LEU A 109 -6.06 3.37 1.39
C LEU A 109 -6.78 2.01 1.48
N ILE A 110 -6.18 0.97 0.86
CA ILE A 110 -6.75 -0.37 0.84
C ILE A 110 -6.60 -1.03 2.20
N ILE A 111 -7.71 -1.42 2.81
CA ILE A 111 -7.71 -2.19 4.04
C ILE A 111 -7.46 -3.66 3.70
N ASN A 112 -6.58 -4.32 4.46
CA ASN A 112 -6.24 -5.73 4.27
C ASN A 112 -5.58 -6.03 2.90
N GLY A 113 -4.81 -5.09 2.35
CA GLY A 113 -4.18 -5.24 1.05
C GLY A 113 -3.24 -6.45 0.93
N ALA A 114 -2.65 -6.92 2.04
CA ALA A 114 -1.86 -8.15 2.12
C ALA A 114 -2.71 -9.42 2.30
N MET A 115 -4.05 -9.30 2.35
CA MET A 115 -5.00 -10.41 2.52
C MET A 115 -4.74 -11.26 3.76
N GLU A 116 -4.32 -10.67 4.87
CA GLU A 116 -4.00 -11.41 6.10
C GLU A 116 -5.25 -11.80 6.90
N VAL A 117 -6.36 -11.11 6.71
CA VAL A 117 -7.61 -11.31 7.44
C VAL A 117 -8.67 -11.95 6.54
N ALA A 118 -9.21 -13.08 6.97
CA ALA A 118 -10.30 -13.79 6.29
C ALA A 118 -11.26 -14.39 7.33
N GLN A 119 -12.07 -13.55 7.98
CA GLN A 119 -12.96 -13.95 9.08
C GLN A 119 -14.11 -14.88 8.64
N LYS A 120 -14.48 -14.88 7.36
CA LYS A 120 -15.49 -15.78 6.80
C LYS A 120 -14.97 -17.22 6.60
N GLY A 121 -13.73 -17.50 7.01
CA GLY A 121 -13.25 -18.85 7.23
C GLY A 121 -12.08 -19.29 6.35
N GLY A 122 -11.56 -18.46 5.51
CA GLY A 122 -10.41 -18.76 4.63
C GLY A 122 -10.55 -20.14 3.96
N GLY A 123 -10.54 -20.34 2.78
CA GLY A 123 -10.79 -21.56 2.03
C GLY A 123 -11.32 -21.20 0.65
N SER A 124 -12.19 -22.02 0.09
CA SER A 124 -12.74 -21.79 -1.23
C SER A 124 -14.20 -21.34 -1.18
N HIS A 125 -14.53 -20.36 -2.03
CA HIS A 125 -15.89 -19.89 -2.28
C HIS A 125 -16.27 -20.14 -3.74
N THR A 126 -17.40 -20.81 -3.95
CA THR A 126 -17.85 -21.23 -5.30
C THR A 126 -19.24 -20.70 -5.66
N THR A 127 -19.92 -20.02 -4.74
CA THR A 127 -21.29 -19.55 -4.98
C THR A 127 -21.26 -18.41 -5.99
N ALA A 128 -22.03 -18.56 -7.06
CA ALA A 128 -22.28 -17.46 -8.00
C ALA A 128 -22.90 -16.28 -7.25
N GLY A 129 -22.45 -15.09 -7.56
CA GLY A 129 -22.95 -13.86 -6.95
C GLY A 129 -21.91 -13.06 -6.21
N GLN A 130 -22.40 -12.10 -5.45
CA GLN A 130 -21.61 -11.11 -4.75
C GLN A 130 -21.25 -11.59 -3.35
N THR A 131 -19.97 -11.52 -2.98
CA THR A 131 -19.55 -11.84 -1.61
C THR A 131 -18.25 -11.15 -1.23
N TYR A 132 -18.10 -10.86 0.07
CA TYR A 132 -16.84 -10.47 0.71
C TYR A 132 -16.20 -11.74 1.30
N TRP A 133 -15.42 -12.47 0.51
CA TRP A 133 -14.83 -13.73 0.95
C TRP A 133 -13.53 -13.52 1.77
N VAL A 134 -12.64 -12.69 1.27
CA VAL A 134 -11.54 -12.10 2.04
C VAL A 134 -12.02 -10.76 2.58
N ASP A 135 -11.78 -10.50 3.85
CA ASP A 135 -12.29 -9.27 4.49
C ASP A 135 -11.97 -8.03 3.67
N ARG A 136 -12.97 -7.19 3.49
CA ARG A 136 -12.99 -5.97 2.70
C ARG A 136 -12.96 -6.15 1.19
N PHE A 137 -12.61 -7.33 0.67
CA PHE A 137 -12.59 -7.56 -0.77
C PHE A 137 -13.88 -8.20 -1.25
N TYR A 138 -14.54 -7.46 -2.12
CA TYR A 138 -15.71 -7.88 -2.83
C TYR A 138 -15.32 -8.75 -4.02
N THR A 139 -15.94 -9.91 -4.14
CA THR A 139 -15.76 -10.83 -5.28
C THR A 139 -17.12 -11.12 -5.88
N PHE A 140 -17.25 -10.94 -7.19
CA PHE A 140 -18.44 -11.33 -7.93
C PHE A 140 -18.08 -12.35 -9.00
N LEU A 141 -18.44 -13.60 -8.75
CA LEU A 141 -18.23 -14.74 -9.66
C LEU A 141 -19.45 -14.87 -10.57
N GLN A 142 -19.52 -14.02 -11.61
CA GLN A 142 -20.66 -14.01 -12.55
C GLN A 142 -20.71 -15.33 -13.33
N GLY A 143 -21.91 -15.86 -13.53
CA GLY A 143 -22.15 -17.11 -14.27
C GLY A 143 -21.85 -18.39 -13.48
N GLY A 144 -21.19 -18.31 -12.33
CA GLY A 144 -20.76 -19.49 -11.58
C GLY A 144 -19.59 -20.23 -12.24
N GLU A 145 -19.39 -21.51 -11.90
CA GLU A 145 -18.28 -22.35 -12.39
C GLU A 145 -16.91 -21.72 -12.20
N LYS A 146 -16.76 -20.99 -11.10
CA LYS A 146 -15.55 -20.29 -10.66
C LYS A 146 -15.37 -20.46 -9.17
N THR A 147 -14.11 -20.47 -8.75
CA THR A 147 -13.74 -20.62 -7.35
C THR A 147 -12.78 -19.51 -6.94
N ALA A 148 -13.13 -18.77 -5.89
CA ALA A 148 -12.21 -17.89 -5.20
C ALA A 148 -11.62 -18.61 -3.99
N THR A 149 -10.30 -18.78 -3.93
CA THR A 149 -9.59 -19.50 -2.87
C THR A 149 -8.63 -18.59 -2.14
N TYR A 150 -8.77 -18.51 -0.82
CA TYR A 150 -7.77 -17.91 0.05
C TYR A 150 -6.62 -18.89 0.22
N THR A 151 -5.41 -18.51 -0.17
CA THR A 151 -4.26 -19.41 -0.25
C THR A 151 -3.04 -18.85 0.46
N THR A 152 -2.13 -19.74 0.86
CA THR A 152 -0.82 -19.39 1.42
C THR A 152 0.28 -19.27 0.35
N ASP A 153 -0.05 -19.44 -0.92
CA ASP A 153 0.87 -19.19 -2.02
C ASP A 153 0.93 -17.68 -2.29
N ALA A 154 2.04 -17.06 -2.02
CA ALA A 154 2.21 -15.61 -2.07
C ALA A 154 3.66 -15.24 -2.43
N PRO A 155 3.92 -14.03 -2.95
CA PRO A 155 5.28 -13.57 -3.20
C PRO A 155 6.05 -13.35 -1.89
N ALA A 156 7.37 -13.27 -1.98
CA ALA A 156 8.22 -12.97 -0.83
C ALA A 156 7.75 -11.72 -0.09
N GLY A 157 7.68 -11.81 1.24
CA GLY A 157 7.16 -10.75 2.10
C GLY A 157 5.67 -10.84 2.42
N PHE A 158 4.89 -11.66 1.73
CA PHE A 158 3.46 -11.87 1.98
C PHE A 158 3.19 -13.30 2.45
N LYS A 159 2.11 -13.47 3.21
CA LYS A 159 1.68 -14.78 3.73
C LYS A 159 0.53 -15.39 2.93
N HIS A 160 -0.28 -14.53 2.32
CA HIS A 160 -1.52 -14.96 1.67
C HIS A 160 -1.76 -14.23 0.36
N SER A 161 -2.52 -14.89 -0.50
CA SER A 161 -3.10 -14.30 -1.71
C SER A 161 -4.52 -14.79 -1.92
N LEU A 162 -5.25 -14.15 -2.83
CA LEU A 162 -6.50 -14.64 -3.36
C LEU A 162 -6.27 -15.23 -4.74
N LYS A 163 -6.67 -16.49 -4.93
CA LYS A 163 -6.69 -17.17 -6.21
C LYS A 163 -8.12 -17.20 -6.74
N ILE A 164 -8.32 -16.76 -7.96
CA ILE A 164 -9.58 -16.86 -8.69
C ILE A 164 -9.37 -17.80 -9.87
N GLN A 165 -10.10 -18.89 -9.88
CA GLN A 165 -9.95 -19.99 -10.85
C GLN A 165 -11.30 -20.35 -11.49
N ARG A 166 -11.32 -20.55 -12.80
CA ARG A 166 -12.44 -21.21 -13.50
C ARG A 166 -12.37 -22.72 -13.30
N ASP A 167 -13.53 -23.34 -13.17
CA ASP A 167 -13.61 -24.79 -13.07
C ASP A 167 -13.14 -25.45 -14.38
N ASN A 168 -12.34 -26.49 -14.28
CA ASN A 168 -11.79 -27.17 -15.44
C ASN A 168 -12.90 -27.68 -16.35
N GLY A 169 -12.85 -27.32 -17.62
CA GLY A 169 -13.87 -27.66 -18.63
C GLY A 169 -15.03 -26.67 -18.69
N SER A 170 -15.09 -25.66 -17.84
CA SER A 170 -16.11 -24.62 -17.90
C SER A 170 -16.11 -23.88 -19.23
N THR A 171 -17.27 -23.60 -19.77
CA THR A 171 -17.49 -22.76 -20.95
C THR A 171 -18.08 -21.39 -20.58
N VAL A 172 -18.29 -21.12 -19.28
CA VAL A 172 -18.78 -19.84 -18.79
C VAL A 172 -17.70 -18.78 -18.98
N THR A 173 -18.02 -17.74 -19.74
CA THR A 173 -17.11 -16.62 -20.07
C THR A 173 -17.53 -15.31 -19.41
N ASP A 174 -18.48 -15.35 -18.50
CA ASP A 174 -18.94 -14.19 -17.78
C ASP A 174 -17.82 -13.55 -16.95
N ALA A 175 -17.90 -12.25 -16.76
CA ALA A 175 -16.89 -11.48 -16.06
C ALA A 175 -16.75 -11.89 -14.59
N THR A 176 -15.52 -11.75 -14.08
CA THR A 176 -15.25 -11.83 -12.65
C THR A 176 -14.78 -10.46 -12.17
N TYR A 177 -15.40 -9.97 -11.11
CA TYR A 177 -15.03 -8.71 -10.48
C TYR A 177 -14.37 -9.00 -9.14
N PHE A 178 -13.26 -8.34 -8.90
CA PHE A 178 -12.57 -8.32 -7.63
C PHE A 178 -12.30 -6.86 -7.28
N SER A 179 -12.87 -6.37 -6.17
CA SER A 179 -12.85 -4.95 -5.87
C SER A 179 -12.85 -4.66 -4.37
N GLN A 180 -12.46 -3.45 -4.03
CA GLN A 180 -12.65 -2.89 -2.71
C GLN A 180 -13.23 -1.49 -2.81
N PRO A 181 -14.48 -1.27 -2.38
CA PRO A 181 -15.01 0.07 -2.15
C PRO A 181 -14.37 0.64 -0.87
N CYS A 182 -13.89 1.87 -0.95
CA CYS A 182 -13.31 2.58 0.20
C CYS A 182 -14.36 3.45 0.87
N GLU A 183 -14.39 3.43 2.20
CA GLU A 183 -15.29 4.28 3.00
C GLU A 183 -14.98 5.75 2.74
N SER A 184 -15.99 6.58 2.55
CA SER A 184 -15.84 8.01 2.23
C SER A 184 -14.99 8.75 3.26
N ALA A 185 -15.12 8.42 4.53
CA ALA A 185 -14.30 8.98 5.61
C ALA A 185 -12.80 8.73 5.45
N SER A 186 -12.42 7.66 4.76
CA SER A 186 -11.01 7.30 4.50
C SER A 186 -10.46 7.97 3.23
N CYS A 187 -11.34 8.47 2.36
CA CYS A 187 -10.96 9.03 1.06
C CYS A 187 -10.73 10.55 1.08
N VAL A 188 -11.07 11.24 2.17
CA VAL A 188 -11.04 12.73 2.25
C VAL A 188 -9.69 13.33 1.83
N GLY A 189 -8.57 12.69 2.19
CA GLY A 189 -7.24 13.18 1.85
C GLY A 189 -6.79 12.91 0.42
N PHE A 190 -7.56 12.18 -0.39
CA PHE A 190 -7.21 11.80 -1.75
C PHE A 190 -7.78 12.75 -2.81
N ALA A 191 -8.81 13.53 -2.48
CA ALA A 191 -9.40 14.51 -3.39
C ALA A 191 -8.36 15.59 -3.77
N GLY A 192 -8.20 15.84 -5.06
CA GLY A 192 -7.19 16.76 -5.60
C GLY A 192 -5.79 16.19 -5.75
N GLU A 193 -5.54 14.95 -5.30
CA GLU A 193 -4.20 14.35 -5.30
C GLU A 193 -3.98 13.42 -6.50
N THR A 194 -2.74 13.30 -6.94
CA THR A 194 -2.31 12.21 -7.83
C THR A 194 -2.14 10.95 -7.00
N ILE A 195 -2.64 9.82 -7.50
CA ILE A 195 -2.57 8.54 -6.80
C ILE A 195 -1.82 7.47 -7.59
N THR A 196 -1.24 6.53 -6.89
CA THR A 196 -0.63 5.34 -7.48
C THR A 196 -1.23 4.07 -6.87
N LEU A 197 -1.68 3.16 -7.73
CA LEU A 197 -2.07 1.80 -7.40
C LEU A 197 -0.90 0.86 -7.64
N SER A 198 -0.67 -0.08 -6.74
CA SER A 198 0.24 -1.20 -6.96
C SER A 198 -0.32 -2.49 -6.37
N PHE A 199 0.04 -3.62 -6.96
CA PHE A 199 -0.30 -4.95 -6.46
C PHE A 199 0.65 -6.00 -7.06
N TYR A 200 0.69 -7.19 -6.45
CA TYR A 200 1.36 -8.36 -7.00
C TYR A 200 0.33 -9.29 -7.61
N ALA A 201 0.61 -9.80 -8.82
CA ALA A 201 -0.23 -10.80 -9.47
C ALA A 201 0.61 -11.80 -10.27
N ARG A 202 0.02 -12.98 -10.49
CA ARG A 202 0.51 -14.01 -11.42
C ARG A 202 -0.65 -14.83 -11.98
N LYS A 203 -0.39 -15.65 -12.99
CA LYS A 203 -1.40 -16.48 -13.67
C LYS A 203 -1.00 -17.93 -13.79
N GLY A 204 -2.00 -18.79 -13.98
CA GLY A 204 -1.82 -20.18 -14.35
C GLY A 204 -1.55 -20.38 -15.84
N ALA A 205 -1.07 -21.56 -16.19
CA ALA A 205 -0.66 -21.88 -17.56
C ALA A 205 -1.82 -21.87 -18.59
N ASN A 206 -3.06 -21.99 -18.13
CA ASN A 206 -4.26 -22.00 -18.99
C ASN A 206 -5.09 -20.72 -18.82
N PHE A 207 -4.54 -19.66 -18.23
CA PHE A 207 -5.26 -18.41 -18.01
C PHE A 207 -5.85 -17.91 -19.33
N SER A 208 -7.17 -17.80 -19.40
CA SER A 208 -7.92 -17.73 -20.66
C SER A 208 -8.31 -16.34 -21.15
N PRO A 209 -8.27 -15.27 -20.38
CA PRO A 209 -8.52 -13.92 -20.89
C PRO A 209 -7.62 -13.59 -22.08
N THR A 210 -8.17 -12.89 -23.08
CA THR A 210 -7.44 -12.50 -24.26
C THR A 210 -6.11 -11.81 -23.92
N SER A 211 -5.01 -12.27 -24.50
CA SER A 211 -3.67 -11.74 -24.28
C SER A 211 -3.21 -11.76 -22.81
N ASP A 212 -3.77 -12.69 -22.02
CA ASP A 212 -3.48 -12.81 -20.57
C ASP A 212 -3.79 -11.54 -19.76
N TYR A 213 -4.78 -10.76 -20.17
CA TYR A 213 -5.09 -9.50 -19.53
C TYR A 213 -6.05 -9.67 -18.34
N ILE A 214 -5.73 -8.91 -17.28
CA ILE A 214 -6.71 -8.43 -16.31
C ILE A 214 -6.94 -6.93 -16.56
N ASN A 215 -8.18 -6.47 -16.38
CA ASN A 215 -8.51 -5.05 -16.48
C ASN A 215 -8.37 -4.43 -15.09
N VAL A 216 -7.59 -3.37 -14.98
CA VAL A 216 -7.29 -2.68 -13.72
C VAL A 216 -7.88 -1.30 -13.77
N ALA A 217 -8.59 -0.89 -12.73
CA ALA A 217 -9.15 0.46 -12.63
C ALA A 217 -9.21 0.95 -11.17
N VAL A 218 -9.20 2.27 -11.01
CA VAL A 218 -9.61 2.97 -9.80
C VAL A 218 -10.61 4.03 -10.20
N TYR A 219 -11.80 3.95 -9.63
CA TYR A 219 -12.87 4.91 -9.86
C TYR A 219 -13.00 5.83 -8.65
N SER A 220 -13.34 7.08 -8.91
CA SER A 220 -13.78 8.03 -7.90
C SER A 220 -15.27 8.33 -8.06
N GLY A 221 -15.90 8.81 -6.98
CA GLY A 221 -17.30 9.21 -7.01
C GLY A 221 -17.61 10.32 -6.01
N THR A 222 -18.69 11.05 -6.23
CA THR A 222 -19.20 12.12 -5.35
C THR A 222 -20.20 11.61 -4.33
N GLY A 223 -20.64 10.35 -4.44
CA GLY A 223 -21.54 9.71 -3.50
C GLY A 223 -20.87 9.45 -2.14
N THR A 224 -21.62 8.91 -1.19
CA THR A 224 -21.13 8.58 0.14
C THR A 224 -21.39 7.10 0.40
N ASP A 225 -20.31 6.36 0.67
CA ASP A 225 -20.35 4.95 1.08
C ASP A 225 -21.17 4.06 0.13
N GLN A 226 -21.03 4.28 -1.17
CA GLN A 226 -21.74 3.50 -2.18
C GLN A 226 -21.00 2.20 -2.48
N ALA A 227 -21.75 1.12 -2.66
CA ALA A 227 -21.23 -0.13 -3.18
C ALA A 227 -20.99 0.00 -4.69
N MET A 228 -19.91 -0.62 -5.19
CA MET A 228 -19.52 -0.48 -6.60
C MET A 228 -20.57 -1.01 -7.57
N MET A 229 -21.22 -2.12 -7.21
CA MET A 229 -22.19 -2.77 -8.10
C MET A 229 -23.56 -2.08 -8.14
N ASP A 230 -23.83 -1.19 -7.22
CA ASP A 230 -25.07 -0.37 -7.21
C ASP A 230 -24.96 0.91 -8.05
N GLY A 231 -23.76 1.11 -8.63
CA GLY A 231 -23.42 2.32 -9.38
C GLY A 231 -22.86 3.43 -8.50
N ILE A 232 -21.91 4.16 -9.04
CA ILE A 232 -21.20 5.22 -8.35
C ILE A 232 -21.69 6.56 -8.85
N THR A 233 -22.21 7.41 -7.95
CA THR A 233 -22.64 8.76 -8.31
C THR A 233 -21.44 9.60 -8.72
N GLY A 234 -21.50 10.24 -9.91
CA GLY A 234 -20.41 11.07 -10.40
C GLY A 234 -19.13 10.28 -10.70
N GLU A 235 -19.29 9.05 -11.17
CA GLU A 235 -18.14 8.15 -11.44
C GLU A 235 -17.16 8.75 -12.43
N VAL A 236 -15.88 8.74 -12.05
CA VAL A 236 -14.74 9.10 -12.89
C VAL A 236 -13.66 8.04 -12.76
N ALA A 237 -13.19 7.48 -13.86
CA ALA A 237 -12.05 6.60 -13.87
C ALA A 237 -10.75 7.40 -13.66
N VAL A 238 -10.23 7.41 -12.45
CA VAL A 238 -8.98 8.12 -12.07
C VAL A 238 -7.76 7.37 -12.58
N ILE A 239 -7.74 6.06 -12.39
CA ILE A 239 -6.89 5.13 -13.16
C ILE A 239 -7.86 4.42 -14.10
N GLY A 240 -7.78 4.79 -15.38
CA GLY A 240 -8.66 4.26 -16.41
C GLY A 240 -8.48 2.76 -16.58
N THR A 241 -9.53 2.09 -17.06
CA THR A 241 -9.47 0.65 -17.32
C THR A 241 -8.29 0.32 -18.21
N THR A 242 -7.29 -0.29 -17.62
CA THR A 242 -6.05 -0.66 -18.29
C THR A 242 -5.95 -2.17 -18.41
N ASN A 243 -5.71 -2.66 -19.63
CA ASN A 243 -5.43 -4.05 -19.90
C ASN A 243 -4.01 -4.37 -19.44
N GLN A 244 -3.83 -5.09 -18.35
CA GLN A 244 -2.54 -5.50 -17.85
C GLN A 244 -2.30 -6.98 -18.14
N ALA A 245 -1.35 -7.28 -19.01
CA ALA A 245 -0.87 -8.65 -19.19
C ALA A 245 -0.13 -9.10 -17.93
N ILE A 246 -0.50 -10.27 -17.40
CA ILE A 246 0.15 -10.86 -16.24
C ILE A 246 0.95 -12.10 -16.62
N THR A 247 1.97 -12.41 -15.83
CA THR A 247 2.93 -13.50 -16.10
C THR A 247 2.71 -14.69 -15.17
N ALA A 248 3.39 -15.80 -15.42
CA ALA A 248 3.34 -16.99 -14.56
C ALA A 248 4.05 -16.77 -13.22
N ASP A 249 5.01 -15.85 -13.18
CA ASP A 249 5.74 -15.50 -11.97
C ASP A 249 5.07 -14.32 -11.26
N TRP A 250 5.26 -14.23 -9.93
CA TRP A 250 4.84 -13.08 -9.16
C TRP A 250 5.56 -11.82 -9.60
N VAL A 251 4.80 -10.85 -10.11
CA VAL A 251 5.30 -9.53 -10.52
C VAL A 251 4.49 -8.45 -9.84
N ARG A 252 5.15 -7.39 -9.42
CA ARG A 252 4.50 -6.17 -8.93
C ARG A 252 4.15 -5.27 -10.11
N TYR A 253 2.89 -4.95 -10.26
CA TYR A 253 2.36 -4.02 -11.25
C TYR A 253 2.03 -2.69 -10.60
N THR A 254 2.27 -1.57 -11.32
CA THR A 254 2.07 -0.21 -10.81
C THR A 254 1.36 0.65 -11.84
N PHE A 255 0.43 1.49 -11.38
CA PHE A 255 -0.40 2.37 -12.21
C PHE A 255 -0.52 3.71 -11.52
N THR A 256 -0.06 4.78 -12.16
CA THR A 256 -0.24 6.14 -11.65
C THR A 256 -1.39 6.81 -12.40
N SER A 257 -2.20 7.58 -11.70
CA SER A 257 -3.30 8.31 -12.31
C SER A 257 -2.78 9.36 -13.29
N GLY A 258 -3.43 9.46 -14.45
CA GLY A 258 -3.07 10.44 -15.49
C GLY A 258 -3.44 11.89 -15.12
N SER A 259 -4.30 12.06 -14.14
CA SER A 259 -4.73 13.34 -13.55
C SER A 259 -5.00 13.15 -12.07
N ALA A 260 -5.09 14.26 -11.35
CA ALA A 260 -5.50 14.23 -9.94
C ALA A 260 -6.91 13.67 -9.78
N VAL A 261 -7.19 13.04 -8.64
CA VAL A 261 -8.55 12.67 -8.21
C VAL A 261 -9.41 13.94 -8.21
N PRO A 262 -10.64 13.94 -8.76
CA PRO A 262 -11.52 15.11 -8.72
C PRO A 262 -11.63 15.71 -7.32
N ALA A 263 -11.59 17.04 -7.23
CA ALA A 263 -11.56 17.73 -5.93
C ALA A 263 -12.88 17.58 -5.13
N ASP A 264 -13.97 17.22 -5.80
CA ASP A 264 -15.28 16.93 -5.22
C ASP A 264 -15.50 15.42 -4.95
N SER A 265 -14.47 14.61 -5.11
CA SER A 265 -14.53 13.16 -4.84
C SER A 265 -14.69 12.90 -3.35
N ASN A 266 -15.67 12.06 -3.00
CA ASN A 266 -15.90 11.58 -1.64
C ASN A 266 -15.43 10.14 -1.43
N GLN A 267 -15.30 9.35 -2.48
CA GLN A 267 -14.97 7.93 -2.36
C GLN A 267 -14.12 7.45 -3.53
N LEU A 268 -13.36 6.38 -3.28
CA LEU A 268 -12.56 5.68 -4.28
C LEU A 268 -12.91 4.19 -4.27
N HIS A 269 -12.82 3.56 -5.43
CA HIS A 269 -13.07 2.14 -5.62
C HIS A 269 -11.94 1.52 -6.44
N PHE A 270 -11.28 0.54 -5.87
CA PHE A 270 -10.36 -0.35 -6.58
C PHE A 270 -11.14 -1.44 -7.28
N GLN A 271 -10.78 -1.76 -8.52
CA GLN A 271 -11.38 -2.87 -9.27
C GLN A 271 -10.37 -3.60 -10.13
N ILE A 272 -10.46 -4.92 -10.12
CA ILE A 272 -9.94 -5.79 -11.16
C ILE A 272 -11.13 -6.53 -11.78
N LEU A 273 -11.12 -6.57 -13.09
CA LEU A 273 -12.07 -7.31 -13.91
C LEU A 273 -11.29 -8.25 -14.82
N ASN A 274 -11.69 -9.50 -14.91
CA ASN A 274 -11.25 -10.37 -16.01
C ASN A 274 -12.44 -10.88 -16.78
N SER A 275 -12.28 -10.97 -18.10
CA SER A 275 -13.26 -11.55 -19.03
C SER A 275 -12.63 -12.78 -19.65
N ASP A 276 -13.16 -13.93 -19.27
CA ASP A 276 -12.65 -15.21 -19.69
C ASP A 276 -13.03 -15.53 -21.16
N THR A 277 -12.30 -16.43 -21.80
CA THR A 277 -12.59 -16.86 -23.17
C THR A 277 -12.47 -18.37 -23.30
N GLY A 278 -13.19 -18.94 -24.26
CA GLY A 278 -13.10 -20.35 -24.59
C GLY A 278 -13.44 -21.31 -23.44
N THR A 279 -12.92 -22.51 -23.52
CA THR A 279 -13.09 -23.55 -22.49
C THR A 279 -11.93 -23.51 -21.49
N ALA A 280 -12.25 -23.50 -20.21
CA ALA A 280 -11.26 -23.45 -19.14
C ALA A 280 -10.40 -24.71 -19.08
N GLY A 281 -9.10 -24.53 -18.97
CA GLY A 281 -8.16 -25.60 -18.62
C GLY A 281 -8.01 -25.74 -17.09
N ALA A 282 -7.29 -26.78 -16.67
CA ALA A 282 -7.08 -27.08 -15.24
C ALA A 282 -6.34 -25.97 -14.47
N ASN A 283 -5.57 -25.14 -15.17
CA ASN A 283 -4.80 -24.04 -14.60
C ASN A 283 -5.26 -22.67 -15.13
N ASP A 284 -6.58 -22.52 -15.32
CA ASP A 284 -7.20 -21.24 -15.72
C ASP A 284 -7.50 -20.39 -14.49
N TRP A 285 -6.48 -19.69 -14.00
CA TRP A 285 -6.55 -18.90 -12.77
C TRP A 285 -5.57 -17.73 -12.77
N TYR A 286 -5.85 -16.75 -11.93
CA TYR A 286 -4.87 -15.76 -11.48
C TYR A 286 -4.86 -15.66 -9.95
N GLU A 287 -3.77 -15.17 -9.40
CA GLU A 287 -3.57 -14.87 -7.98
C GLU A 287 -3.13 -13.42 -7.81
N ILE A 288 -3.59 -12.82 -6.70
CA ILE A 288 -3.34 -11.42 -6.39
C ILE A 288 -3.14 -11.19 -4.90
N THR A 289 -2.23 -10.29 -4.53
CA THR A 289 -2.01 -9.80 -3.16
C THR A 289 -1.23 -8.48 -3.16
N GLY A 290 -0.99 -7.90 -1.98
CA GLY A 290 -0.16 -6.71 -1.83
C GLY A 290 -0.74 -5.47 -2.51
N ILE A 291 -2.05 -5.27 -2.39
CA ILE A 291 -2.78 -4.17 -3.04
C ILE A 291 -2.60 -2.91 -2.21
N GLN A 292 -2.12 -1.85 -2.85
CA GLN A 292 -1.89 -0.56 -2.23
C GLN A 292 -2.32 0.58 -3.16
N ILE A 293 -3.12 1.50 -2.62
CA ILE A 293 -3.41 2.81 -3.22
C ILE A 293 -2.84 3.87 -2.30
N GLU A 294 -1.99 4.71 -2.85
CA GLU A 294 -1.29 5.75 -2.11
C GLU A 294 -1.28 7.08 -2.87
N ILE A 295 -1.13 8.18 -2.14
CA ILE A 295 -0.94 9.51 -2.73
C ILE A 295 0.50 9.60 -3.26
N GLY A 296 0.66 10.10 -4.47
CA GLY A 296 1.94 10.30 -5.13
C GLY A 296 1.98 9.72 -6.54
N SER A 297 3.02 10.06 -7.28
CA SER A 297 3.23 9.67 -8.68
C SER A 297 4.10 8.43 -8.87
N ALA A 298 4.55 7.81 -7.78
CA ALA A 298 5.37 6.60 -7.80
C ALA A 298 4.95 5.65 -6.69
N ALA A 299 4.95 4.34 -6.99
CA ALA A 299 4.68 3.32 -5.99
C ALA A 299 5.86 3.20 -5.01
N THR A 300 5.55 3.31 -3.73
CA THR A 300 6.51 3.00 -2.64
C THR A 300 6.46 1.52 -2.28
N ASP A 301 7.36 1.05 -1.42
CA ASP A 301 7.28 -0.31 -0.91
C ASP A 301 5.95 -0.55 -0.20
N PHE A 302 5.45 -1.80 -0.28
CA PHE A 302 4.18 -2.16 0.35
C PHE A 302 4.24 -1.93 1.86
N VAL A 303 3.23 -1.26 2.38
CA VAL A 303 3.12 -0.97 3.82
C VAL A 303 2.49 -2.16 4.52
N HIS A 304 3.34 -2.97 5.17
CA HIS A 304 2.87 -4.02 6.07
C HIS A 304 2.37 -3.40 7.37
N GLU A 305 1.10 -3.62 7.65
CA GLU A 305 0.46 -3.19 8.89
C GLU A 305 0.49 -4.33 9.91
N GLU A 306 0.51 -4.01 11.19
CA GLU A 306 0.41 -5.02 12.25
C GLU A 306 -0.96 -5.71 12.19
N TYR A 307 -0.98 -7.05 12.31
CA TYR A 307 -2.19 -7.88 12.13
C TYR A 307 -3.39 -7.42 12.97
N GLY A 308 -3.16 -7.06 14.25
CA GLY A 308 -4.23 -6.61 15.14
C GLY A 308 -4.88 -5.30 14.66
N THR A 309 -4.10 -4.41 14.08
CA THR A 309 -4.58 -3.17 13.47
C THR A 309 -5.41 -3.45 12.22
N THR A 310 -4.92 -4.31 11.33
CA THR A 310 -5.67 -4.72 10.14
C THR A 310 -6.96 -5.43 10.53
N LEU A 311 -6.90 -6.35 11.52
CA LEU A 311 -8.08 -7.05 12.03
C LEU A 311 -9.12 -6.06 12.58
N ALA A 312 -8.71 -5.09 13.39
CA ALA A 312 -9.62 -4.08 13.93
C ALA A 312 -10.28 -3.23 12.84
N LYS A 313 -9.53 -2.88 11.79
CA LYS A 313 -10.08 -2.19 10.60
C LYS A 313 -11.10 -3.06 9.86
N CYS A 314 -10.82 -4.35 9.68
CA CYS A 314 -11.75 -5.29 9.06
C CYS A 314 -13.01 -5.49 9.91
N GLN A 315 -12.87 -5.61 11.23
CA GLN A 315 -13.99 -5.78 12.17
C GLN A 315 -14.96 -4.60 12.22
N ARG A 316 -14.55 -3.42 11.77
CA ARG A 316 -15.50 -2.29 11.56
C ARG A 316 -16.55 -2.60 10.50
N PHE A 317 -16.24 -3.49 9.56
CA PHE A 317 -17.09 -3.84 8.41
C PHE A 317 -17.72 -5.22 8.56
N PHE A 318 -16.97 -6.17 9.04
CA PHE A 318 -17.44 -7.52 9.26
C PHE A 318 -16.82 -8.12 10.52
N LEU A 319 -17.67 -8.66 11.38
CA LEU A 319 -17.24 -9.34 12.61
C LEU A 319 -17.78 -10.77 12.64
N ASN A 320 -16.87 -11.74 12.54
CA ASN A 320 -17.15 -13.12 12.94
C ASN A 320 -17.05 -13.18 14.47
N TYR A 321 -18.19 -13.01 15.15
CA TYR A 321 -18.21 -12.96 16.59
C TYR A 321 -17.96 -14.33 17.23
N VAL A 322 -18.58 -15.38 16.67
CA VAL A 322 -18.38 -16.75 17.11
C VAL A 322 -18.67 -17.72 15.98
N THR A 323 -17.90 -18.80 15.90
CA THR A 323 -18.14 -19.91 14.97
C THR A 323 -17.74 -21.24 15.60
N GLY A 324 -18.53 -22.28 15.37
CA GLY A 324 -18.28 -23.66 15.80
C GLY A 324 -19.03 -24.07 17.04
N ASN A 325 -18.81 -25.32 17.46
CA ASN A 325 -19.52 -25.95 18.57
C ASN A 325 -18.96 -25.53 19.94
N THR A 326 -19.82 -25.50 20.98
CA THR A 326 -19.49 -25.26 22.39
C THR A 326 -18.74 -23.93 22.67
N LYS A 327 -18.94 -22.93 21.83
CA LYS A 327 -18.32 -21.61 22.01
C LYS A 327 -19.19 -20.73 22.89
N SER A 328 -18.56 -19.99 23.79
CA SER A 328 -19.26 -18.99 24.61
C SER A 328 -19.67 -17.80 23.74
N ILE A 329 -20.92 -17.39 23.84
CA ILE A 329 -21.44 -16.18 23.20
C ILE A 329 -21.45 -15.04 24.20
N GLY A 330 -22.01 -15.26 25.39
CA GLY A 330 -22.07 -14.23 26.40
C GLY A 330 -23.06 -14.54 27.53
N VAL A 331 -23.19 -13.56 28.42
CA VAL A 331 -24.23 -13.57 29.46
C VAL A 331 -25.55 -13.17 28.80
N ALA A 332 -26.59 -13.94 29.10
CA ALA A 332 -27.93 -13.72 28.59
C ALA A 332 -28.95 -13.80 29.74
N GLY A 333 -30.13 -13.33 29.48
CA GLY A 333 -31.23 -13.39 30.42
C GLY A 333 -32.52 -13.90 29.80
N PHE A 334 -33.33 -14.64 30.56
CA PHE A 334 -34.65 -15.00 30.11
C PHE A 334 -35.56 -13.77 30.10
N TYR A 335 -35.87 -13.29 28.90
CA TYR A 335 -36.82 -12.18 28.70
C TYR A 335 -38.26 -12.57 29.07
N ASN A 336 -38.61 -13.81 28.82
CA ASN A 336 -39.84 -14.48 29.29
C ASN A 336 -39.52 -15.95 29.55
N THR A 337 -40.51 -16.79 29.73
CA THR A 337 -40.31 -18.21 30.11
C THR A 337 -39.59 -19.06 29.07
N THR A 338 -39.49 -18.62 27.81
CA THR A 338 -38.92 -19.40 26.71
C THR A 338 -37.99 -18.62 25.80
N THR A 339 -37.92 -17.29 25.95
CA THR A 339 -37.11 -16.40 25.13
C THR A 339 -35.91 -15.88 25.92
N VAL A 340 -34.75 -16.03 25.36
CA VAL A 340 -33.49 -15.53 25.90
C VAL A 340 -33.05 -14.30 25.11
N ALA A 341 -32.64 -13.26 25.83
CA ALA A 341 -32.01 -12.06 25.25
C ALA A 341 -30.53 -11.99 25.63
N CYS A 342 -29.69 -11.70 24.67
CA CYS A 342 -28.27 -11.55 24.88
C CYS A 342 -27.81 -10.19 24.31
N HIS A 343 -26.92 -9.54 25.02
CA HIS A 343 -26.27 -8.30 24.58
C HIS A 343 -24.78 -8.51 24.56
N VAL A 344 -24.15 -8.14 23.44
CA VAL A 344 -22.70 -8.26 23.26
C VAL A 344 -22.09 -6.94 22.85
N GLN A 345 -20.88 -6.72 23.29
CA GLN A 345 -20.08 -5.55 22.94
C GLN A 345 -19.11 -5.97 21.82
N PRO A 346 -19.18 -5.39 20.63
CA PRO A 346 -18.19 -5.64 19.59
C PRO A 346 -16.82 -5.06 20.00
N PRO A 347 -15.71 -5.67 19.56
CA PRO A 347 -14.37 -5.20 19.93
C PRO A 347 -14.03 -3.84 19.33
N VAL A 348 -14.70 -3.45 18.26
CA VAL A 348 -14.58 -2.15 17.59
C VAL A 348 -15.95 -1.61 17.22
N THR A 349 -16.08 -0.31 17.07
CA THR A 349 -17.31 0.33 16.58
C THR A 349 -17.48 0.02 15.08
N PHE A 350 -18.63 -0.50 14.70
CA PHE A 350 -18.97 -0.73 13.30
C PHE A 350 -19.04 0.60 12.52
N ARG A 351 -18.79 0.57 11.21
CA ARG A 351 -18.92 1.75 10.37
C ARG A 351 -20.39 2.22 10.23
N ASN A 352 -21.32 1.28 10.26
CA ASN A 352 -22.77 1.52 10.20
C ASN A 352 -23.48 0.48 11.08
N THR A 353 -24.79 0.61 11.30
CA THR A 353 -25.58 -0.41 11.97
C THR A 353 -25.44 -1.74 11.22
N PRO A 354 -24.90 -2.79 11.85
CA PRO A 354 -24.66 -4.04 11.14
C PRO A 354 -25.96 -4.81 10.89
N SER A 355 -25.97 -5.65 9.87
CA SER A 355 -26.90 -6.76 9.77
C SER A 355 -26.46 -7.89 10.68
N PHE A 356 -27.39 -8.76 11.07
CA PHE A 356 -27.16 -9.90 11.95
C PHE A 356 -27.43 -11.20 11.20
N ALA A 357 -26.42 -12.05 11.13
CA ALA A 357 -26.53 -13.38 10.57
C ALA A 357 -26.10 -14.43 11.58
N PHE A 358 -26.77 -15.58 11.57
CA PHE A 358 -26.50 -16.68 12.47
C PHE A 358 -26.79 -18.02 11.79
N GLY A 359 -26.04 -19.04 12.22
CA GLY A 359 -26.31 -20.41 11.81
C GLY A 359 -27.64 -20.89 12.39
N SER A 360 -28.49 -21.47 11.58
CA SER A 360 -29.84 -21.93 11.99
C SER A 360 -30.02 -23.41 11.75
N GLY A 361 -30.71 -24.07 12.66
CA GLY A 361 -31.04 -25.47 12.64
C GLY A 361 -31.66 -25.89 13.98
N ALA A 362 -32.11 -27.14 14.11
CA ALA A 362 -32.67 -27.61 15.36
C ALA A 362 -31.59 -27.59 16.46
N ASP A 363 -31.83 -26.86 17.56
CA ASP A 363 -30.99 -26.87 18.76
C ASP A 363 -29.53 -26.45 18.53
N TRP A 364 -29.30 -25.49 17.66
CA TRP A 364 -27.95 -25.00 17.37
C TRP A 364 -27.31 -24.16 18.45
N TYR A 365 -28.11 -23.76 19.45
CA TYR A 365 -27.66 -22.99 20.63
C TYR A 365 -28.19 -23.62 21.89
N TYR A 366 -27.53 -23.34 23.02
CA TYR A 366 -28.00 -23.74 24.32
C TYR A 366 -27.67 -22.67 25.39
N VAL A 367 -28.39 -22.69 26.45
CA VAL A 367 -28.12 -21.89 27.64
C VAL A 367 -27.82 -22.80 28.82
N ASP A 368 -26.77 -22.44 29.57
CA ASP A 368 -26.46 -23.03 30.88
C ASP A 368 -27.14 -22.21 31.97
N ARG A 369 -27.88 -22.88 32.84
CA ARG A 369 -28.61 -22.31 33.98
C ARG A 369 -28.56 -23.29 35.18
N ASP A 370 -28.92 -22.84 36.37
CA ASP A 370 -28.90 -23.69 37.58
C ASP A 370 -29.68 -25.01 37.46
N ALA A 371 -30.76 -25.00 36.70
CA ALA A 371 -31.58 -26.17 36.43
C ALA A 371 -31.08 -27.08 35.31
N GLY A 372 -29.83 -26.87 34.84
CA GLY A 372 -29.21 -27.58 33.70
C GLY A 372 -29.35 -26.84 32.36
N SER A 373 -28.69 -27.39 31.37
CA SER A 373 -28.64 -26.80 29.98
C SER A 373 -29.95 -27.08 29.25
N VAL A 374 -30.41 -26.10 28.48
CA VAL A 374 -31.52 -26.24 27.52
C VAL A 374 -31.14 -25.68 26.18
N THR A 375 -31.52 -26.40 25.11
CA THR A 375 -31.28 -26.02 23.73
C THR A 375 -32.39 -25.12 23.20
N GLY A 376 -32.05 -24.37 22.13
CA GLY A 376 -32.96 -23.48 21.44
C GLY A 376 -32.31 -22.88 20.20
N ASN A 377 -32.96 -21.90 19.61
CA ASN A 377 -32.49 -21.24 18.39
C ASN A 377 -32.48 -19.74 18.55
N LEU A 378 -31.54 -19.08 17.87
CA LEU A 378 -31.57 -17.63 17.69
C LEU A 378 -32.66 -17.29 16.64
N ASN A 379 -33.23 -16.09 16.76
CA ASN A 379 -34.29 -15.64 15.88
C ASN A 379 -33.83 -14.43 15.04
N ALA A 380 -33.60 -13.28 15.70
CA ALA A 380 -33.25 -12.04 15.00
C ALA A 380 -32.46 -11.10 15.93
N GLY A 381 -31.70 -10.22 15.34
CA GLY A 381 -31.16 -9.03 16.01
C GLY A 381 -32.26 -8.00 16.23
N SER A 382 -32.39 -7.48 17.43
CA SER A 382 -33.42 -6.48 17.77
C SER A 382 -32.87 -5.13 18.16
N TRP A 383 -31.68 -5.10 18.73
CA TRP A 383 -31.03 -3.88 19.23
C TRP A 383 -29.65 -3.72 18.59
N LEU A 384 -29.66 -3.61 17.25
CA LEU A 384 -28.43 -3.46 16.48
C LEU A 384 -28.02 -1.99 16.44
N GLN A 385 -26.84 -1.69 16.94
CA GLN A 385 -26.21 -0.37 16.91
C GLN A 385 -24.74 -0.51 16.52
N ILE A 386 -24.14 0.59 16.17
CA ILE A 386 -22.73 0.61 15.71
C ILE A 386 -21.72 0.16 16.79
N ASN A 387 -22.07 0.28 18.07
CA ASN A 387 -21.18 -0.01 19.20
C ASN A 387 -21.74 -1.03 20.18
N SER A 388 -22.91 -1.58 19.91
CA SER A 388 -23.60 -2.49 20.81
C SER A 388 -24.62 -3.30 20.06
N VAL A 389 -24.65 -4.59 20.23
CA VAL A 389 -25.56 -5.47 19.50
C VAL A 389 -26.32 -6.38 20.46
N GLY A 390 -27.64 -6.38 20.32
CA GLY A 390 -28.53 -7.24 21.09
C GLY A 390 -29.36 -8.14 20.18
N PHE A 391 -29.52 -9.36 20.57
CA PHE A 391 -30.32 -10.36 19.87
C PHE A 391 -31.04 -11.28 20.82
N TYR A 392 -32.02 -11.98 20.34
CA TYR A 392 -32.74 -12.96 21.14
C TYR A 392 -32.94 -14.26 20.38
N GLY A 393 -33.22 -15.30 21.18
CA GLY A 393 -33.59 -16.60 20.69
C GLY A 393 -34.77 -17.13 21.43
N SER A 394 -35.52 -18.04 20.83
CA SER A 394 -36.72 -18.66 21.41
C SER A 394 -36.59 -20.16 21.56
N SER A 395 -37.58 -20.77 22.20
CA SER A 395 -37.64 -22.23 22.38
C SER A 395 -36.56 -22.80 23.32
N PHE A 396 -35.99 -21.98 24.19
CA PHE A 396 -35.02 -22.42 25.21
C PHE A 396 -35.65 -23.12 26.41
N GLY A 397 -36.65 -23.93 26.18
CA GLY A 397 -37.35 -24.63 27.25
C GLY A 397 -38.06 -23.69 28.25
N SER A 398 -38.75 -24.23 29.24
CA SER A 398 -39.42 -23.41 30.23
C SER A 398 -38.46 -22.99 31.35
N SER A 399 -38.44 -21.70 31.68
CA SER A 399 -37.63 -21.12 32.73
C SER A 399 -38.37 -19.97 33.45
N THR A 400 -37.83 -19.49 34.55
CA THR A 400 -38.33 -18.29 35.20
C THR A 400 -37.85 -17.04 34.46
N SER A 401 -38.76 -16.10 34.22
CA SER A 401 -38.40 -14.80 33.64
C SER A 401 -37.32 -14.10 34.50
N ALA A 402 -36.45 -13.34 33.87
CA ALA A 402 -35.30 -12.64 34.45
C ALA A 402 -34.17 -13.54 35.02
N MET A 403 -34.20 -14.85 34.78
CA MET A 403 -33.06 -15.72 35.12
C MET A 403 -31.85 -15.42 34.24
N VAL A 404 -30.68 -15.22 34.86
CA VAL A 404 -29.41 -15.09 34.15
C VAL A 404 -28.90 -16.46 33.72
N CYS A 405 -28.33 -16.55 32.53
CA CYS A 405 -27.77 -17.76 31.97
C CYS A 405 -26.56 -17.46 31.08
N PHE A 406 -25.82 -18.49 30.67
CA PHE A 406 -24.75 -18.39 29.69
C PHE A 406 -25.25 -18.96 28.36
N LEU A 407 -25.20 -18.11 27.32
CA LEU A 407 -25.55 -18.54 25.95
C LEU A 407 -24.30 -19.07 25.25
N ARG A 408 -24.47 -20.22 24.58
CA ARG A 408 -23.40 -20.92 23.86
C ARG A 408 -23.90 -21.52 22.56
N THR A 409 -22.96 -21.81 21.64
CA THR A 409 -23.23 -22.60 20.44
C THR A 409 -23.30 -24.09 20.78
N ASN A 410 -24.10 -24.87 20.02
CA ASN A 410 -24.32 -26.30 20.18
C ASN A 410 -24.14 -27.11 18.87
N ASN A 411 -23.59 -26.50 17.85
CA ASN A 411 -23.40 -27.15 16.55
C ASN A 411 -22.11 -26.66 15.89
N THR A 412 -21.44 -27.53 15.13
CA THR A 412 -20.21 -27.17 14.38
C THR A 412 -20.47 -26.14 13.30
N GLY A 413 -21.69 -26.09 12.73
CA GLY A 413 -22.11 -25.08 11.78
C GLY A 413 -22.70 -23.81 12.41
N ALA A 414 -22.75 -23.71 13.76
CA ALA A 414 -23.25 -22.52 14.42
C ALA A 414 -22.28 -21.35 14.23
N TYR A 415 -22.81 -20.19 13.93
CA TYR A 415 -22.06 -18.94 13.83
C TYR A 415 -22.94 -17.76 14.22
N ILE A 416 -22.28 -16.66 14.61
CA ILE A 416 -22.88 -15.33 14.76
C ILE A 416 -21.97 -14.33 14.05
N TRP A 417 -22.51 -13.67 13.05
CA TRP A 417 -21.84 -12.65 12.25
C TRP A 417 -22.58 -11.33 12.29
N PHE A 418 -21.81 -10.25 12.29
CA PHE A 418 -22.31 -8.90 12.13
C PHE A 418 -21.67 -8.33 10.87
N ASP A 419 -22.51 -7.88 9.92
CA ASP A 419 -22.06 -7.42 8.61
C ASP A 419 -22.51 -5.97 8.39
N ALA A 420 -21.53 -5.08 8.23
CA ALA A 420 -21.67 -3.66 7.94
C ALA A 420 -20.85 -3.27 6.69
N GLU A 421 -20.62 -4.23 5.77
CA GLU A 421 -19.91 -4.00 4.51
C GLU A 421 -20.61 -2.95 3.61
N LEU A 422 -19.91 -2.43 2.59
CA LEU A 422 -20.39 -1.43 1.65
C LEU A 422 -21.15 -2.06 0.49
#